data_ccfe18725081f563765365ac832eb8cd
#
_entry.id   ccfe18725081f563765365ac832eb8cd
#
_cell.length_a   1.000
_cell.length_b   1.000
_cell.length_c   1.000
_cell.angle_alpha   90.00
_cell.angle_beta   90.00
_cell.angle_gamma   90.00
#
_symmetry.space_group_name_H-M   'P 1'
#
loop_
_entity.id
_entity.type
_entity.pdbx_description
1 polymer ?
#
loop_
_entity_poly.entity_id
_entity_poly.type
_entity_poly.pdbx_seq_one_letter_code
_entity_poly.pdbx_strand_id
1 'polypeptide(L)'
;MSNRRDFLKTAAFAALGSGMAINHVFAGGNDAPSLFNVNSRAGVTPKMKLRFFPYELKLRHVFTVATYSRTTTPDVQVEIEYDGIIGYGEASMPPYLQHELGTMDSVLAFLKKVQDVIGQFSDPFQLEDILAYIDSLSAGDSAAKTAVDIALHDLVGKLLQAPWYKIWGLDKEKTPSTTFTIGIDTADVVREKTKECADRFNILKVKLGRENDKEMIETIRSVTDLPIAIDANQGWKDKHHALDMIHWLHEKGIVMIEQPMPKEQLDDIAWVTQQSPLPIFADESIQRLKDVAGLKGAFTGINIKLMKCTGMREAWKMVTLARALDMKVMVGCMTETSCATVSYTHLRAHET
;
A
#
# COMPACT_ATOMS: atom_id res chain seq x y z
N MET A 1 42.50 21.38 14.36
CA MET A 1 41.28 21.12 13.55
C MET A 1 41.74 20.58 12.20
N SER A 2 41.64 19.28 12.01
CA SER A 2 42.03 18.61 10.76
C SER A 2 41.02 18.96 9.67
N ASN A 3 41.50 19.40 8.52
CA ASN A 3 40.71 19.89 7.40
C ASN A 3 40.13 18.66 6.64
N ARG A 4 38.90 18.76 6.18
CA ARG A 4 38.18 17.71 5.40
C ARG A 4 39.02 17.15 4.23
N ARG A 5 39.91 17.95 3.67
CA ARG A 5 40.85 17.55 2.60
C ARG A 5 41.92 16.58 3.09
N ASP A 6 42.39 16.72 4.33
CA ASP A 6 43.43 15.85 4.90
C ASP A 6 42.84 14.49 5.29
N PHE A 7 41.57 14.46 5.76
CA PHE A 7 40.85 13.21 6.01
C PHE A 7 40.66 12.38 4.74
N LEU A 8 40.28 13.03 3.61
CA LEU A 8 40.09 12.32 2.33
C LEU A 8 41.42 11.81 1.75
N LYS A 9 42.55 12.52 1.95
CA LYS A 9 43.88 12.03 1.55
C LYS A 9 44.33 10.84 2.38
N THR A 10 44.07 10.84 3.67
CA THR A 10 44.42 9.73 4.57
C THR A 10 43.56 8.49 4.28
N ALA A 11 42.30 8.66 3.96
CA ALA A 11 41.40 7.56 3.54
C ALA A 11 41.82 6.96 2.18
N ALA A 12 42.28 7.78 1.21
CA ALA A 12 42.74 7.28 -0.07
C ALA A 12 44.08 6.52 0.04
N PHE A 13 44.97 6.92 0.96
CA PHE A 13 46.24 6.20 1.21
C PHE A 13 46.01 4.88 1.96
N ALA A 14 45.01 4.80 2.86
CA ALA A 14 44.66 3.57 3.53
C ALA A 14 44.05 2.54 2.55
N ALA A 15 43.28 2.97 1.53
CA ALA A 15 42.72 2.11 0.50
C ALA A 15 43.77 1.56 -0.48
N LEU A 16 44.87 2.29 -0.73
CA LEU A 16 45.96 1.83 -1.61
C LEU A 16 47.01 0.94 -0.91
N GLY A 17 47.08 1.00 0.43
CA GLY A 17 47.99 0.17 1.23
C GLY A 17 47.43 -1.22 1.60
N SER A 18 46.17 -1.47 1.42
CA SER A 18 45.51 -2.74 1.81
C SER A 18 45.35 -3.73 0.63
N GLY A 19 45.78 -3.37 -0.57
CA GLY A 19 45.66 -4.20 -1.79
C GLY A 19 46.41 -5.53 -1.78
N MET A 20 47.27 -5.80 -0.79
CA MET A 20 47.98 -7.08 -0.67
C MET A 20 47.50 -7.96 0.48
N ALA A 21 46.63 -7.49 1.37
CA ALA A 21 46.16 -8.26 2.52
C ALA A 21 44.77 -8.93 2.31
N ILE A 22 44.02 -8.53 1.29
CA ILE A 22 42.65 -9.07 1.08
C ILE A 22 42.66 -10.45 0.37
N ASN A 23 43.72 -10.77 -0.37
CA ASN A 23 43.80 -12.07 -1.07
C ASN A 23 44.16 -13.26 -0.15
N HIS A 24 44.54 -13.06 1.12
CA HIS A 24 44.86 -14.17 2.02
C HIS A 24 43.80 -14.50 3.08
N VAL A 25 42.75 -13.69 3.21
CA VAL A 25 41.66 -13.92 4.18
C VAL A 25 40.57 -14.84 3.60
N PHE A 26 40.49 -15.00 2.29
CA PHE A 26 39.49 -15.86 1.63
C PHE A 26 40.04 -17.22 1.12
N ALA A 27 41.28 -17.56 1.42
CA ALA A 27 41.91 -18.82 1.00
C ALA A 27 42.14 -19.75 2.18
N GLY A 28 41.11 -20.08 2.96
CA GLY A 28 41.28 -21.00 4.07
C GLY A 28 39.95 -21.36 4.74
N GLY A 29 39.30 -22.42 4.27
CA GLY A 29 38.18 -23.02 4.95
C GLY A 29 37.09 -23.52 3.99
N ASN A 30 37.14 -24.79 3.69
CA ASN A 30 36.19 -25.52 2.80
C ASN A 30 34.84 -25.84 3.47
N ASP A 31 34.33 -25.04 4.43
CA ASP A 31 33.06 -25.35 5.14
C ASP A 31 32.20 -24.11 5.44
N ALA A 32 32.17 -23.11 4.54
CA ALA A 32 31.08 -22.16 4.58
C ALA A 32 29.90 -22.73 3.79
N PRO A 33 28.69 -22.96 4.37
CA PRO A 33 27.54 -23.33 3.58
C PRO A 33 27.32 -22.21 2.56
N SER A 34 27.39 -22.53 1.26
CA SER A 34 27.06 -21.59 0.22
C SER A 34 25.58 -21.24 0.38
N LEU A 35 25.27 -20.00 0.78
CA LEU A 35 23.92 -19.49 0.92
C LEU A 35 23.15 -19.47 -0.43
N PHE A 36 23.83 -19.80 -1.51
CA PHE A 36 23.30 -19.85 -2.87
C PHE A 36 23.60 -21.20 -3.55
N ASN A 37 23.27 -22.30 -2.90
CA ASN A 37 23.23 -23.57 -3.61
C ASN A 37 21.92 -23.66 -4.39
N VAL A 38 21.77 -22.79 -5.40
CA VAL A 38 20.83 -23.02 -6.49
C VAL A 38 21.44 -24.21 -7.25
N ASN A 39 20.87 -25.40 -7.09
CA ASN A 39 21.16 -26.56 -7.92
C ASN A 39 20.80 -26.20 -9.38
N SER A 40 21.68 -25.47 -10.06
CA SER A 40 21.59 -25.27 -11.51
C SER A 40 21.74 -26.64 -12.15
N ARG A 41 20.58 -27.23 -12.49
CA ARG A 41 20.58 -28.33 -13.46
C ARG A 41 21.32 -27.82 -14.68
N ALA A 42 22.43 -28.47 -15.01
CA ALA A 42 23.36 -28.06 -16.06
C ALA A 42 22.63 -27.66 -17.36
N GLY A 43 22.77 -26.40 -17.77
CA GLY A 43 22.60 -25.97 -19.14
C GLY A 43 21.40 -25.08 -19.50
N VAL A 44 20.41 -24.83 -18.62
CA VAL A 44 19.27 -23.92 -18.94
C VAL A 44 19.08 -22.90 -17.83
N THR A 45 19.32 -21.63 -18.13
CA THR A 45 18.98 -20.54 -17.19
C THR A 45 17.47 -20.56 -16.96
N PRO A 46 16.97 -20.64 -15.71
CA PRO A 46 15.56 -20.57 -15.43
C PRO A 46 14.97 -19.26 -15.98
N LYS A 47 13.75 -19.33 -16.50
CA LYS A 47 13.02 -18.14 -16.98
C LYS A 47 11.76 -17.98 -16.16
N MET A 48 11.42 -16.75 -15.85
CA MET A 48 10.14 -16.44 -15.23
C MET A 48 8.99 -16.75 -16.18
N LYS A 49 7.90 -17.30 -15.64
CA LYS A 49 6.65 -17.57 -16.34
C LYS A 49 5.51 -16.97 -15.56
N LEU A 50 4.60 -16.27 -16.22
CA LEU A 50 3.43 -15.68 -15.62
C LEU A 50 2.17 -16.43 -16.06
N ARG A 51 1.26 -16.68 -15.11
CA ARG A 51 -0.12 -17.15 -15.31
C ARG A 51 -1.07 -16.22 -14.58
N PHE A 52 -2.31 -16.10 -15.05
CA PHE A 52 -3.33 -15.28 -14.39
C PHE A 52 -4.72 -15.90 -14.53
N PHE A 53 -5.57 -15.66 -13.53
CA PHE A 53 -6.85 -16.31 -13.36
C PHE A 53 -7.89 -15.28 -12.91
N PRO A 54 -8.80 -14.84 -13.80
CA PRO A 54 -9.88 -13.93 -13.41
C PRO A 54 -10.92 -14.65 -12.55
N TYR A 55 -11.45 -13.95 -11.56
CA TYR A 55 -12.54 -14.41 -10.72
C TYR A 55 -13.39 -13.25 -10.19
N GLU A 56 -14.48 -13.56 -9.50
CA GLU A 56 -15.32 -12.58 -8.85
C GLU A 56 -15.34 -12.82 -7.34
N LEU A 57 -14.85 -11.86 -6.58
CA LEU A 57 -14.83 -11.90 -5.12
C LEU A 57 -16.21 -11.53 -4.58
N LYS A 58 -16.89 -12.47 -3.92
CA LYS A 58 -18.19 -12.23 -3.27
C LYS A 58 -17.99 -11.61 -1.90
N LEU A 59 -18.71 -10.52 -1.64
CA LEU A 59 -18.67 -9.84 -0.34
C LEU A 59 -19.63 -10.50 0.64
N ARG A 60 -19.23 -10.64 1.89
CA ARG A 60 -20.09 -11.17 2.96
C ARG A 60 -21.31 -10.28 3.23
N HIS A 61 -21.13 -8.96 3.11
CA HIS A 61 -22.15 -7.93 3.29
C HIS A 61 -22.12 -6.97 2.12
N VAL A 62 -23.25 -6.33 1.83
CA VAL A 62 -23.30 -5.20 0.91
C VAL A 62 -22.33 -4.14 1.40
N PHE A 63 -21.47 -3.64 0.52
CA PHE A 63 -20.52 -2.57 0.84
C PHE A 63 -20.95 -1.29 0.15
N THR A 64 -21.28 -0.27 0.95
CA THR A 64 -21.75 1.03 0.50
C THR A 64 -20.78 2.13 0.90
N VAL A 65 -20.35 2.91 -0.09
CA VAL A 65 -19.63 4.19 0.06
C VAL A 65 -20.53 5.34 -0.36
N ALA A 66 -20.04 6.59 -0.28
CA ALA A 66 -20.85 7.77 -0.58
C ALA A 66 -21.56 7.69 -1.96
N THR A 67 -20.91 7.11 -2.98
CA THR A 67 -21.36 7.13 -4.38
C THR A 67 -21.79 5.79 -4.95
N TYR A 68 -21.50 4.65 -4.29
CA TYR A 68 -21.68 3.33 -4.87
C TYR A 68 -21.97 2.23 -3.84
N SER A 69 -22.75 1.22 -4.25
CA SER A 69 -23.01 -0.01 -3.46
C SER A 69 -22.74 -1.25 -4.29
N ARG A 70 -22.18 -2.30 -3.67
CA ARG A 70 -21.85 -3.55 -4.36
C ARG A 70 -21.92 -4.77 -3.45
N THR A 71 -22.04 -5.95 -4.07
CA THR A 71 -22.00 -7.28 -3.44
C THR A 71 -20.84 -8.13 -3.91
N THR A 72 -20.16 -7.70 -4.98
CA THR A 72 -19.01 -8.41 -5.58
C THR A 72 -17.90 -7.41 -5.95
N THR A 73 -16.70 -7.94 -6.21
CA THR A 73 -15.58 -7.21 -6.76
C THR A 73 -14.90 -8.07 -7.82
N PRO A 74 -14.73 -7.58 -9.07
CA PRO A 74 -13.89 -8.24 -10.06
C PRO A 74 -12.45 -8.30 -9.60
N ASP A 75 -11.79 -9.42 -9.84
CA ASP A 75 -10.47 -9.72 -9.34
C ASP A 75 -9.68 -10.63 -10.29
N VAL A 76 -8.34 -10.58 -10.22
CA VAL A 76 -7.45 -11.47 -10.98
C VAL A 76 -6.30 -11.92 -10.10
N GLN A 77 -6.17 -13.24 -9.91
CA GLN A 77 -4.99 -13.82 -9.30
C GLN A 77 -3.86 -13.93 -10.33
N VAL A 78 -2.65 -13.61 -9.92
CA VAL A 78 -1.43 -13.71 -10.73
C VAL A 78 -0.44 -14.66 -10.05
N GLU A 79 0.19 -15.52 -10.85
CA GLU A 79 1.28 -16.40 -10.44
C GLU A 79 2.51 -16.11 -11.29
N ILE A 80 3.67 -15.96 -10.64
CA ILE A 80 4.97 -15.90 -11.32
C ILE A 80 5.84 -17.05 -10.82
N GLU A 81 6.19 -17.95 -11.73
CA GLU A 81 7.03 -19.11 -11.45
C GLU A 81 8.48 -18.83 -11.88
N TYR A 82 9.42 -19.18 -11.01
CA TYR A 82 10.85 -19.20 -11.29
C TYR A 82 11.52 -20.36 -10.55
N ASP A 83 12.21 -21.24 -11.26
CA ASP A 83 12.91 -22.43 -10.72
C ASP A 83 12.06 -23.31 -9.79
N GLY A 84 10.79 -23.50 -10.18
CA GLY A 84 9.81 -24.30 -9.41
C GLY A 84 9.20 -23.60 -8.19
N ILE A 85 9.58 -22.37 -7.90
CA ILE A 85 8.98 -21.55 -6.84
C ILE A 85 7.96 -20.61 -7.47
N ILE A 86 6.79 -20.48 -6.84
CA ILE A 86 5.68 -19.63 -7.33
C ILE A 86 5.46 -18.49 -6.35
N GLY A 87 5.51 -17.26 -6.88
CA GLY A 87 5.03 -16.06 -6.20
C GLY A 87 3.61 -15.75 -6.63
N TYR A 88 2.78 -15.29 -5.69
CA TYR A 88 1.35 -14.99 -5.87
C TYR A 88 1.10 -13.49 -5.76
N GLY A 89 0.21 -12.98 -6.61
CA GLY A 89 -0.26 -11.61 -6.59
C GLY A 89 -1.73 -11.52 -6.96
N GLU A 90 -2.33 -10.36 -6.74
CA GLU A 90 -3.76 -10.12 -6.91
C GLU A 90 -4.02 -8.72 -7.44
N ALA A 91 -4.96 -8.60 -8.40
CA ALA A 91 -5.47 -7.34 -8.94
C ALA A 91 -6.94 -7.20 -8.58
N SER A 92 -7.26 -6.35 -7.61
CA SER A 92 -8.64 -6.04 -7.23
C SER A 92 -9.12 -4.77 -7.92
N MET A 93 -10.30 -4.83 -8.57
CA MET A 93 -10.83 -3.75 -9.40
C MET A 93 -12.27 -3.38 -8.98
N PRO A 94 -12.46 -2.69 -7.84
CA PRO A 94 -13.78 -2.20 -7.47
C PRO A 94 -14.43 -1.41 -8.61
N PRO A 95 -15.68 -1.69 -9.03
CA PRO A 95 -16.27 -1.15 -10.25
C PRO A 95 -16.32 0.38 -10.33
N TYR A 96 -16.41 1.07 -9.19
CA TYR A 96 -16.42 2.55 -9.14
C TYR A 96 -15.04 3.19 -9.29
N LEU A 97 -13.95 2.40 -9.35
CA LEU A 97 -12.56 2.86 -9.53
C LEU A 97 -11.93 2.35 -10.84
N GLN A 98 -12.72 1.80 -11.76
CA GLN A 98 -12.18 1.21 -13.00
C GLN A 98 -11.40 2.19 -13.86
N HIS A 99 -11.74 3.48 -13.83
CA HIS A 99 -10.99 4.55 -14.55
C HIS A 99 -9.58 4.77 -13.98
N GLU A 100 -9.34 4.38 -12.72
CA GLU A 100 -8.04 4.49 -12.06
C GLU A 100 -7.27 3.15 -12.09
N LEU A 101 -7.95 2.06 -11.76
CA LEU A 101 -7.35 0.75 -11.52
C LEU A 101 -7.27 -0.13 -12.78
N GLY A 102 -8.12 0.11 -13.76
CA GLY A 102 -8.34 -0.71 -14.94
C GLY A 102 -9.67 -1.47 -14.88
N THR A 103 -10.17 -1.86 -16.06
CA THR A 103 -11.30 -2.80 -16.21
C THR A 103 -10.79 -4.23 -16.28
N MET A 104 -11.67 -5.23 -16.12
CA MET A 104 -11.28 -6.63 -16.29
C MET A 104 -10.57 -6.85 -17.64
N ASP A 105 -11.14 -6.31 -18.74
CA ASP A 105 -10.57 -6.48 -20.08
C ASP A 105 -9.20 -5.82 -20.22
N SER A 106 -9.02 -4.60 -19.71
CA SER A 106 -7.73 -3.90 -19.78
C SER A 106 -6.66 -4.59 -18.92
N VAL A 107 -7.03 -5.04 -17.73
CA VAL A 107 -6.15 -5.79 -16.82
C VAL A 107 -5.69 -7.10 -17.45
N LEU A 108 -6.62 -7.88 -18.03
CA LEU A 108 -6.27 -9.13 -18.71
C LEU A 108 -5.38 -8.87 -19.94
N ALA A 109 -5.67 -7.84 -20.73
CA ALA A 109 -4.84 -7.46 -21.87
C ALA A 109 -3.43 -7.01 -21.45
N PHE A 110 -3.31 -6.27 -20.33
CA PHE A 110 -2.03 -5.88 -19.76
C PHE A 110 -1.25 -7.09 -19.25
N LEU A 111 -1.87 -7.99 -18.48
CA LEU A 111 -1.24 -9.20 -17.96
C LEU A 111 -0.77 -10.11 -19.10
N LYS A 112 -1.50 -10.15 -20.22
CA LYS A 112 -1.06 -10.87 -21.41
C LYS A 112 0.23 -10.28 -21.98
N LYS A 113 0.37 -8.95 -22.07
CA LYS A 113 1.64 -8.31 -22.48
C LYS A 113 2.78 -8.66 -21.53
N VAL A 114 2.54 -8.63 -20.22
CA VAL A 114 3.56 -9.02 -19.21
C VAL A 114 3.94 -10.50 -19.38
N GLN A 115 2.97 -11.39 -19.59
CA GLN A 115 3.22 -12.81 -19.83
C GLN A 115 4.18 -13.05 -21.02
N ASP A 116 4.04 -12.24 -22.09
CA ASP A 116 4.85 -12.36 -23.29
C ASP A 116 6.31 -11.87 -23.10
N VAL A 117 6.54 -10.98 -22.11
CA VAL A 117 7.87 -10.36 -21.92
C VAL A 117 8.59 -10.77 -20.64
N ILE A 118 7.89 -11.27 -19.62
CA ILE A 118 8.50 -11.56 -18.30
C ILE A 118 9.66 -12.54 -18.39
N GLY A 119 9.61 -13.47 -19.33
CA GLY A 119 10.66 -14.48 -19.55
C GLY A 119 11.98 -13.95 -20.12
N GLN A 120 12.06 -12.66 -20.49
CA GLN A 120 13.33 -12.03 -20.88
C GLN A 120 14.24 -11.72 -19.69
N PHE A 121 13.67 -11.60 -18.49
CA PHE A 121 14.41 -11.37 -17.26
C PHE A 121 14.86 -12.72 -16.67
N SER A 122 16.16 -12.88 -16.50
CA SER A 122 16.76 -14.12 -15.98
C SER A 122 16.98 -14.12 -14.47
N ASP A 123 16.86 -12.96 -13.82
CA ASP A 123 17.12 -12.80 -12.40
C ASP A 123 15.95 -12.05 -11.73
N PRO A 124 15.10 -12.73 -10.93
CA PRO A 124 13.98 -12.12 -10.25
C PRO A 124 14.37 -11.10 -9.15
N PHE A 125 15.64 -11.07 -8.73
CA PHE A 125 16.14 -10.10 -7.74
C PHE A 125 16.29 -8.69 -8.32
N GLN A 126 16.30 -8.52 -9.64
CA GLN A 126 16.33 -7.22 -10.31
C GLN A 126 14.95 -6.52 -10.27
N LEU A 127 14.31 -6.50 -9.11
CA LEU A 127 12.94 -6.00 -8.95
C LEU A 127 12.76 -4.57 -9.47
N GLU A 128 13.74 -3.69 -9.22
CA GLU A 128 13.64 -2.29 -9.65
C GLU A 128 13.54 -2.17 -11.17
N ASP A 129 14.41 -2.86 -11.90
CA ASP A 129 14.46 -2.79 -13.35
C ASP A 129 13.26 -3.51 -13.99
N ILE A 130 12.89 -4.67 -13.46
CA ILE A 130 11.73 -5.45 -13.93
C ILE A 130 10.45 -4.63 -13.77
N LEU A 131 10.21 -4.11 -12.57
CA LEU A 131 8.97 -3.37 -12.26
C LEU A 131 8.93 -1.99 -12.95
N ALA A 132 10.06 -1.33 -13.14
CA ALA A 132 10.13 -0.11 -13.94
C ALA A 132 9.79 -0.38 -15.41
N TYR A 133 10.31 -1.48 -15.99
CA TYR A 133 9.95 -1.87 -17.33
C TYR A 133 8.46 -2.21 -17.47
N ILE A 134 7.90 -2.99 -16.54
CA ILE A 134 6.48 -3.36 -16.54
C ILE A 134 5.59 -2.12 -16.38
N ASP A 135 5.96 -1.17 -15.52
CA ASP A 135 5.21 0.08 -15.35
C ASP A 135 5.17 0.90 -16.65
N SER A 136 6.23 0.85 -17.46
CA SER A 136 6.33 1.56 -18.75
C SER A 136 5.44 1.00 -19.86
N LEU A 137 4.91 -0.24 -19.73
CA LEU A 137 4.09 -0.89 -20.75
C LEU A 137 2.71 -0.26 -20.96
N SER A 138 2.21 0.48 -19.97
CA SER A 138 0.93 1.20 -20.02
C SER A 138 0.94 2.38 -19.04
N ALA A 139 0.23 3.45 -19.36
CA ALA A 139 0.02 4.57 -18.42
C ALA A 139 -0.98 4.25 -17.31
N GLY A 140 -1.92 3.30 -17.55
CA GLY A 140 -2.98 2.88 -16.63
C GLY A 140 -2.74 1.49 -16.02
N ASP A 141 -3.83 0.77 -15.79
CA ASP A 141 -3.87 -0.62 -15.33
C ASP A 141 -3.10 -0.86 -14.01
N SER A 142 -3.25 0.07 -13.05
CA SER A 142 -2.48 0.03 -11.80
C SER A 142 -2.73 -1.24 -10.98
N ALA A 143 -3.96 -1.80 -11.01
CA ALA A 143 -4.26 -3.07 -10.34
C ALA A 143 -3.46 -4.24 -10.95
N ALA A 144 -3.35 -4.31 -12.28
CA ALA A 144 -2.56 -5.36 -12.94
C ALA A 144 -1.07 -5.25 -12.61
N LYS A 145 -0.53 -4.02 -12.60
CA LYS A 145 0.85 -3.75 -12.19
C LYS A 145 1.10 -4.16 -10.74
N THR A 146 0.13 -3.86 -9.85
CA THR A 146 0.18 -4.28 -8.45
C THR A 146 0.23 -5.78 -8.30
N ALA A 147 -0.59 -6.52 -9.06
CA ALA A 147 -0.58 -7.98 -9.02
C ALA A 147 0.79 -8.56 -9.41
N VAL A 148 1.42 -8.00 -10.43
CA VAL A 148 2.77 -8.42 -10.86
C VAL A 148 3.82 -8.05 -9.81
N ASP A 149 3.74 -6.84 -9.25
CA ASP A 149 4.65 -6.39 -8.19
C ASP A 149 4.55 -7.29 -6.95
N ILE A 150 3.35 -7.58 -6.46
CA ILE A 150 3.13 -8.45 -5.31
C ILE A 150 3.65 -9.87 -5.60
N ALA A 151 3.37 -10.42 -6.79
CA ALA A 151 3.83 -11.76 -7.16
C ALA A 151 5.35 -11.85 -7.20
N LEU A 152 6.04 -10.83 -7.71
CA LEU A 152 7.50 -10.77 -7.71
C LEU A 152 8.08 -10.63 -6.31
N HIS A 153 7.48 -9.80 -5.47
CA HIS A 153 7.91 -9.66 -4.07
C HIS A 153 7.70 -10.96 -3.30
N ASP A 154 6.57 -11.65 -3.46
CA ASP A 154 6.33 -12.95 -2.84
C ASP A 154 7.33 -14.00 -3.32
N LEU A 155 7.62 -14.05 -4.64
CA LEU A 155 8.63 -14.93 -5.21
C LEU A 155 10.01 -14.69 -4.60
N VAL A 156 10.46 -13.43 -4.58
CA VAL A 156 11.78 -13.07 -4.04
C VAL A 156 11.86 -13.33 -2.54
N GLY A 157 10.80 -13.02 -1.78
CA GLY A 157 10.73 -13.35 -0.35
C GLY A 157 10.88 -14.85 -0.08
N LYS A 158 10.26 -15.70 -0.92
CA LYS A 158 10.38 -17.17 -0.85
C LYS A 158 11.78 -17.64 -1.22
N LEU A 159 12.39 -17.08 -2.26
CA LEU A 159 13.78 -17.38 -2.66
C LEU A 159 14.77 -17.00 -1.55
N LEU A 160 14.57 -15.87 -0.88
CA LEU A 160 15.38 -15.41 0.25
C LEU A 160 15.03 -16.12 1.57
N GLN A 161 13.94 -16.88 1.63
CA GLN A 161 13.39 -17.48 2.86
C GLN A 161 13.18 -16.44 3.97
N ALA A 162 12.81 -15.22 3.60
CA ALA A 162 12.63 -14.11 4.51
C ALA A 162 11.40 -13.26 4.15
N PRO A 163 10.57 -12.87 5.13
CA PRO A 163 9.44 -11.97 4.88
C PRO A 163 9.93 -10.53 4.67
N TRP A 164 9.24 -9.77 3.83
CA TRP A 164 9.65 -8.44 3.42
C TRP A 164 9.81 -7.44 4.56
N TYR A 165 8.99 -7.51 5.61
CA TYR A 165 9.19 -6.63 6.76
C TYR A 165 10.58 -6.79 7.41
N LYS A 166 11.15 -8.02 7.41
CA LYS A 166 12.53 -8.26 7.88
C LYS A 166 13.57 -7.76 6.88
N ILE A 167 13.34 -7.96 5.57
CA ILE A 167 14.23 -7.47 4.52
C ILE A 167 14.32 -5.94 4.59
N TRP A 168 13.23 -5.26 4.88
CA TRP A 168 13.17 -3.81 5.09
C TRP A 168 13.61 -3.35 6.48
N GLY A 169 13.98 -4.25 7.38
CA GLY A 169 14.41 -3.92 8.74
C GLY A 169 13.31 -3.36 9.63
N LEU A 170 12.06 -3.76 9.40
CA LEU A 170 10.90 -3.29 10.14
C LEU A 170 10.62 -4.14 11.37
N ASP A 171 10.15 -3.50 12.43
CA ASP A 171 9.69 -4.15 13.64
C ASP A 171 8.17 -4.38 13.56
N LYS A 172 7.76 -5.63 13.44
CA LYS A 172 6.33 -6.01 13.35
C LYS A 172 5.52 -5.61 14.58
N GLU A 173 6.16 -5.49 15.76
CA GLU A 173 5.48 -5.09 17.00
C GLU A 173 5.06 -3.62 17.01
N LYS A 174 5.61 -2.82 16.10
CA LYS A 174 5.22 -1.41 15.88
C LYS A 174 4.06 -1.25 14.92
N THR A 175 3.52 -2.35 14.37
CA THR A 175 2.38 -2.31 13.47
C THR A 175 1.14 -1.83 14.21
N PRO A 176 0.48 -0.73 13.78
CA PRO A 176 -0.73 -0.24 14.44
C PRO A 176 -1.91 -1.21 14.26
N SER A 177 -2.94 -1.04 15.10
CA SER A 177 -4.15 -1.85 15.03
C SER A 177 -4.86 -1.67 13.68
N THR A 178 -5.38 -2.77 13.15
CA THR A 178 -6.23 -2.70 11.94
C THR A 178 -7.61 -2.15 12.28
N THR A 179 -8.22 -1.42 11.36
CA THR A 179 -9.58 -0.91 11.48
C THR A 179 -10.59 -1.90 10.89
N PHE A 180 -11.81 -1.93 11.45
CA PHE A 180 -12.98 -2.52 10.77
C PHE A 180 -13.81 -1.41 10.15
N THR A 181 -14.22 -1.57 8.88
CA THR A 181 -14.96 -0.53 8.16
C THR A 181 -16.48 -0.75 8.28
N ILE A 182 -17.18 0.24 8.81
CA ILE A 182 -18.64 0.33 8.82
C ILE A 182 -19.04 1.23 7.63
N GLY A 183 -19.74 0.64 6.65
CA GLY A 183 -20.28 1.37 5.51
C GLY A 183 -21.52 2.19 5.88
N ILE A 184 -21.91 3.10 4.99
CA ILE A 184 -23.14 3.92 5.14
C ILE A 184 -24.34 3.00 5.07
N ASP A 185 -25.22 3.07 6.10
CA ASP A 185 -26.42 2.22 6.20
C ASP A 185 -27.45 2.89 7.13
N THR A 186 -28.59 2.22 7.38
CA THR A 186 -29.56 2.65 8.38
C THR A 186 -29.03 2.48 9.80
N ALA A 187 -29.56 3.26 10.75
CA ALA A 187 -29.15 3.23 12.16
C ALA A 187 -29.17 1.83 12.77
N ASP A 188 -30.20 1.01 12.44
CA ASP A 188 -30.32 -0.35 12.99
C ASP A 188 -29.21 -1.27 12.46
N VAL A 189 -28.91 -1.22 11.15
CA VAL A 189 -27.84 -2.01 10.54
C VAL A 189 -26.47 -1.55 11.08
N VAL A 190 -26.24 -0.25 11.21
CA VAL A 190 -25.01 0.33 11.79
C VAL A 190 -24.83 -0.14 13.24
N ARG A 191 -25.90 -0.12 14.04
CA ARG A 191 -25.87 -0.59 15.44
C ARG A 191 -25.47 -2.07 15.53
N GLU A 192 -26.08 -2.93 14.73
CA GLU A 192 -25.76 -4.36 14.75
C GLU A 192 -24.32 -4.63 14.27
N LYS A 193 -23.90 -4.01 13.17
CA LYS A 193 -22.49 -4.12 12.71
C LYS A 193 -21.50 -3.63 13.76
N THR A 194 -21.83 -2.57 14.48
CA THR A 194 -20.97 -2.05 15.56
C THR A 194 -20.85 -3.04 16.71
N LYS A 195 -21.94 -3.67 17.14
CA LYS A 195 -21.91 -4.72 18.17
C LYS A 195 -21.08 -5.93 17.75
N GLU A 196 -21.18 -6.37 16.48
CA GLU A 196 -20.43 -7.51 15.97
C GLU A 196 -18.91 -7.28 15.95
N CYS A 197 -18.46 -6.03 15.85
CA CYS A 197 -17.03 -5.73 15.67
C CYS A 197 -16.37 -5.06 16.88
N ALA A 198 -17.13 -4.45 17.80
CA ALA A 198 -16.58 -3.67 18.91
C ALA A 198 -15.64 -4.46 19.84
N ASP A 199 -15.91 -5.75 20.07
CA ASP A 199 -15.07 -6.62 20.91
C ASP A 199 -13.86 -7.23 20.16
N ARG A 200 -13.79 -7.02 18.84
CA ARG A 200 -12.78 -7.66 17.98
C ARG A 200 -11.73 -6.71 17.44
N PHE A 201 -12.02 -5.41 17.44
CA PHE A 201 -11.15 -4.38 16.86
C PHE A 201 -10.89 -3.27 17.89
N ASN A 202 -9.71 -2.68 17.82
CA ASN A 202 -9.31 -1.59 18.71
C ASN A 202 -9.67 -0.20 18.16
N ILE A 203 -10.06 -0.12 16.90
CA ILE A 203 -10.41 1.11 16.19
C ILE A 203 -11.39 0.77 15.07
N LEU A 204 -12.40 1.62 14.86
CA LEU A 204 -13.37 1.49 13.78
C LEU A 204 -13.06 2.52 12.67
N LYS A 205 -13.34 2.17 11.43
CA LYS A 205 -13.37 3.13 10.31
C LYS A 205 -14.83 3.29 9.88
N VAL A 206 -15.33 4.53 9.77
CA VAL A 206 -16.72 4.80 9.43
C VAL A 206 -16.78 5.61 8.15
N LYS A 207 -17.58 5.13 7.20
CA LYS A 207 -17.85 5.86 5.96
C LYS A 207 -18.93 6.90 6.20
N LEU A 208 -18.63 8.16 5.84
CA LEU A 208 -19.53 9.31 5.90
C LEU A 208 -19.61 9.99 4.52
N GLY A 209 -20.23 11.18 4.46
CA GLY A 209 -20.36 11.98 3.25
C GLY A 209 -21.79 12.04 2.71
N ARG A 210 -22.79 11.73 3.56
CA ARG A 210 -24.23 11.84 3.25
C ARG A 210 -24.98 12.61 4.35
N GLU A 211 -26.26 12.83 4.14
CA GLU A 211 -27.11 13.59 5.07
C GLU A 211 -27.27 12.96 6.45
N ASN A 212 -27.08 11.63 6.57
CA ASN A 212 -27.22 10.88 7.82
C ASN A 212 -25.91 10.76 8.63
N ASP A 213 -24.85 11.50 8.30
CA ASP A 213 -23.53 11.41 8.93
C ASP A 213 -23.58 11.50 10.48
N LYS A 214 -24.34 12.47 11.01
CA LYS A 214 -24.49 12.66 12.46
C LYS A 214 -25.21 11.50 13.12
N GLU A 215 -26.31 11.03 12.53
CA GLU A 215 -27.06 9.87 13.02
C GLU A 215 -26.19 8.61 13.10
N MET A 216 -25.36 8.37 12.09
CA MET A 216 -24.46 7.23 12.08
C MET A 216 -23.46 7.28 13.24
N ILE A 217 -22.84 8.42 13.49
CA ILE A 217 -21.86 8.60 14.59
C ILE A 217 -22.54 8.47 15.94
N GLU A 218 -23.70 9.09 16.15
CA GLU A 218 -24.46 8.98 17.40
C GLU A 218 -24.91 7.54 17.65
N THR A 219 -25.33 6.82 16.60
CA THR A 219 -25.67 5.40 16.68
C THR A 219 -24.47 4.57 17.12
N ILE A 220 -23.30 4.75 16.53
CA ILE A 220 -22.09 4.01 16.91
C ILE A 220 -21.67 4.35 18.34
N ARG A 221 -21.71 5.62 18.73
CA ARG A 221 -21.38 6.08 20.10
C ARG A 221 -22.36 5.56 21.16
N SER A 222 -23.60 5.24 20.78
CA SER A 222 -24.53 4.55 21.69
C SER A 222 -24.11 3.10 22.02
N VAL A 223 -23.18 2.52 21.25
CA VAL A 223 -22.72 1.12 21.39
C VAL A 223 -21.30 1.03 21.93
N THR A 224 -20.40 1.93 21.55
CA THR A 224 -18.96 1.82 21.89
C THR A 224 -18.25 3.17 21.98
N ASP A 225 -17.24 3.24 22.87
CA ASP A 225 -16.31 4.36 23.01
C ASP A 225 -14.99 4.14 22.25
N LEU A 226 -14.87 3.10 21.43
CA LEU A 226 -13.67 2.84 20.64
C LEU A 226 -13.26 4.07 19.80
N PRO A 227 -11.97 4.30 19.57
CA PRO A 227 -11.51 5.29 18.62
C PRO A 227 -12.13 5.06 17.23
N ILE A 228 -12.52 6.14 16.55
CA ILE A 228 -13.11 6.08 15.21
C ILE A 228 -12.29 6.94 14.25
N ALA A 229 -11.92 6.36 13.12
CA ALA A 229 -11.42 7.03 11.94
C ALA A 229 -12.57 7.28 10.96
N ILE A 230 -12.68 8.47 10.40
CA ILE A 230 -13.71 8.83 9.41
C ILE A 230 -13.11 8.80 8.01
N ASP A 231 -13.89 8.29 7.06
CA ASP A 231 -13.63 8.43 5.64
C ASP A 231 -14.87 9.02 4.97
N ALA A 232 -14.78 10.29 4.59
CA ALA A 232 -15.88 11.02 3.98
C ALA A 232 -15.98 10.80 2.45
N ASN A 233 -15.01 10.13 1.83
CA ASN A 233 -14.96 9.82 0.40
C ASN A 233 -15.37 11.01 -0.47
N GLN A 234 -14.80 12.20 -0.23
CA GLN A 234 -15.07 13.44 -0.97
C GLN A 234 -16.51 13.98 -0.78
N GLY A 235 -17.23 13.57 0.27
CA GLY A 235 -18.66 13.86 0.43
C GLY A 235 -18.98 15.30 0.80
N TRP A 236 -18.07 16.01 1.50
CA TRP A 236 -18.30 17.39 1.95
C TRP A 236 -17.75 18.38 0.93
N LYS A 237 -18.63 19.10 0.24
CA LYS A 237 -18.25 19.95 -0.90
C LYS A 237 -17.98 21.41 -0.54
N ASP A 238 -18.46 21.85 0.61
CA ASP A 238 -18.24 23.20 1.14
C ASP A 238 -17.25 23.16 2.30
N LYS A 239 -16.22 24.00 2.27
CA LYS A 239 -15.13 23.99 3.26
C LYS A 239 -15.56 24.40 4.66
N HIS A 240 -16.54 25.29 4.79
CA HIS A 240 -17.05 25.72 6.10
C HIS A 240 -17.85 24.59 6.72
N HIS A 241 -18.73 23.96 5.93
CA HIS A 241 -19.44 22.75 6.36
C HIS A 241 -18.47 21.62 6.76
N ALA A 242 -17.42 21.37 5.96
CA ALA A 242 -16.41 20.37 6.27
C ALA A 242 -15.72 20.66 7.60
N LEU A 243 -15.32 21.91 7.83
CA LEU A 243 -14.68 22.33 9.09
C LEU A 243 -15.63 22.19 10.30
N ASP A 244 -16.88 22.60 10.16
CA ASP A 244 -17.90 22.48 11.22
C ASP A 244 -18.14 21.00 11.58
N MET A 245 -18.23 20.13 10.56
CA MET A 245 -18.35 18.68 10.76
C MET A 245 -17.13 18.12 11.48
N ILE A 246 -15.91 18.53 11.11
CA ILE A 246 -14.67 18.07 11.76
C ILE A 246 -14.63 18.49 13.23
N HIS A 247 -15.01 19.72 13.57
CA HIS A 247 -15.10 20.15 14.97
C HIS A 247 -16.11 19.33 15.77
N TRP A 248 -17.30 19.12 15.23
CA TRP A 248 -18.32 18.28 15.87
C TRP A 248 -17.82 16.82 16.04
N LEU A 249 -17.16 16.25 15.03
CA LEU A 249 -16.58 14.91 15.09
C LEU A 249 -15.46 14.81 16.15
N HIS A 250 -14.63 15.85 16.28
CA HIS A 250 -13.62 15.91 17.33
C HIS A 250 -14.24 15.83 18.72
N GLU A 251 -15.35 16.52 18.98
CA GLU A 251 -16.11 16.43 20.24
C GLU A 251 -16.69 15.03 20.48
N LYS A 252 -16.93 14.25 19.40
CA LYS A 252 -17.39 12.85 19.46
C LYS A 252 -16.25 11.83 19.60
N GLY A 253 -15.00 12.27 19.82
CA GLY A 253 -13.86 11.37 20.02
C GLY A 253 -13.36 10.71 18.73
N ILE A 254 -13.54 11.36 17.57
CA ILE A 254 -12.95 10.93 16.30
C ILE A 254 -11.46 11.24 16.32
N VAL A 255 -10.64 10.39 15.73
CA VAL A 255 -9.17 10.50 15.79
C VAL A 255 -8.52 10.96 14.49
N MET A 256 -9.19 10.83 13.36
CA MET A 256 -8.70 11.29 12.05
C MET A 256 -9.84 11.38 11.01
N ILE A 257 -9.59 12.18 9.98
CA ILE A 257 -10.48 12.32 8.82
C ILE A 257 -9.72 11.96 7.55
N GLU A 258 -10.31 11.13 6.70
CA GLU A 258 -9.79 10.77 5.39
C GLU A 258 -10.65 11.41 4.30
N GLN A 259 -10.01 12.05 3.33
CA GLN A 259 -10.56 12.70 2.14
C GLN A 259 -11.91 13.40 2.36
N PRO A 260 -11.94 14.50 3.12
CA PRO A 260 -13.18 15.20 3.48
C PRO A 260 -13.89 15.79 2.25
N MET A 261 -13.13 16.32 1.31
CA MET A 261 -13.61 17.12 0.18
C MET A 261 -13.12 16.57 -1.17
N PRO A 262 -13.75 16.97 -2.30
CA PRO A 262 -13.31 16.62 -3.65
C PRO A 262 -11.82 16.90 -3.87
N LYS A 263 -11.13 15.97 -4.51
CA LYS A 263 -9.67 16.06 -4.75
C LYS A 263 -9.27 17.25 -5.60
N GLU A 264 -10.19 17.78 -6.39
CA GLU A 264 -9.99 18.98 -7.22
C GLU A 264 -9.97 20.28 -6.39
N GLN A 265 -10.47 20.26 -5.15
CA GLN A 265 -10.55 21.43 -4.26
C GLN A 265 -9.35 21.49 -3.30
N LEU A 266 -8.14 21.32 -3.82
CA LEU A 266 -6.92 21.18 -2.99
C LEU A 266 -6.68 22.40 -2.09
N ASP A 267 -6.95 23.62 -2.57
CA ASP A 267 -6.78 24.86 -1.79
C ASP A 267 -7.77 24.94 -0.62
N ASP A 268 -9.01 24.49 -0.83
CA ASP A 268 -10.02 24.44 0.24
C ASP A 268 -9.68 23.34 1.28
N ILE A 269 -9.16 22.20 0.82
CA ILE A 269 -8.65 21.14 1.70
C ILE A 269 -7.48 21.68 2.55
N ALA A 270 -6.54 22.40 1.94
CA ALA A 270 -5.43 23.02 2.65
C ALA A 270 -5.92 23.99 3.73
N TRP A 271 -6.90 24.83 3.39
CA TRP A 271 -7.53 25.76 4.34
C TRP A 271 -8.21 25.04 5.52
N VAL A 272 -8.95 23.95 5.24
CA VAL A 272 -9.57 23.10 6.28
C VAL A 272 -8.51 22.44 7.14
N THR A 273 -7.47 21.86 6.54
CA THR A 273 -6.40 21.16 7.25
C THR A 273 -5.66 22.05 8.25
N GLN A 274 -5.41 23.31 7.88
CA GLN A 274 -4.75 24.29 8.75
C GLN A 274 -5.55 24.65 10.01
N GLN A 275 -6.87 24.51 9.97
CA GLN A 275 -7.78 24.85 11.07
C GLN A 275 -8.33 23.60 11.79
N SER A 276 -8.11 22.41 11.22
CA SER A 276 -8.64 21.17 11.76
C SER A 276 -7.96 20.77 13.06
N PRO A 277 -8.72 20.42 14.12
CA PRO A 277 -8.17 19.81 15.33
C PRO A 277 -7.76 18.35 15.12
N LEU A 278 -8.14 17.74 13.99
CA LEU A 278 -7.88 16.35 13.65
C LEU A 278 -6.92 16.24 12.44
N PRO A 279 -6.06 15.23 12.38
CA PRO A 279 -5.26 14.98 11.21
C PRO A 279 -6.13 14.62 9.99
N ILE A 280 -5.82 15.21 8.84
CA ILE A 280 -6.51 15.00 7.56
C ILE A 280 -5.61 14.17 6.64
N PHE A 281 -6.13 13.06 6.11
CA PHE A 281 -5.42 12.15 5.22
C PHE A 281 -5.97 12.18 3.79
N ALA A 282 -5.06 12.20 2.81
CA ALA A 282 -5.40 12.05 1.40
C ALA A 282 -5.67 10.58 1.06
N ASP A 283 -6.78 10.28 0.36
CA ASP A 283 -7.03 9.00 -0.30
C ASP A 283 -7.18 9.19 -1.82
N GLU A 284 -8.26 9.77 -2.30
CA GLU A 284 -8.47 9.98 -3.73
C GLU A 284 -7.52 11.01 -4.33
N SER A 285 -6.97 11.91 -3.51
CA SER A 285 -5.96 12.90 -3.93
C SER A 285 -4.56 12.31 -4.12
N ILE A 286 -4.29 11.10 -3.67
CA ILE A 286 -2.98 10.42 -3.77
C ILE A 286 -3.11 9.12 -4.57
N GLN A 287 -2.39 9.00 -5.67
CA GLN A 287 -2.34 7.79 -6.49
C GLN A 287 -0.93 7.20 -6.51
N ARG A 288 0.05 8.01 -6.85
CA ARG A 288 1.42 7.59 -7.16
C ARG A 288 2.46 8.40 -6.37
N LEU A 289 3.70 7.93 -6.41
CA LEU A 289 4.86 8.61 -5.80
C LEU A 289 4.96 10.10 -6.19
N LYS A 290 4.70 10.41 -7.46
CA LYS A 290 4.77 11.79 -7.98
C LYS A 290 3.82 12.77 -7.30
N ASP A 291 2.72 12.27 -6.73
CA ASP A 291 1.68 13.11 -6.13
C ASP A 291 2.05 13.55 -4.70
N VAL A 292 2.89 12.77 -4.00
CA VAL A 292 3.19 12.95 -2.57
C VAL A 292 3.66 14.37 -2.23
N ALA A 293 4.62 14.90 -2.99
CA ALA A 293 5.20 16.23 -2.70
C ALA A 293 4.18 17.36 -2.86
N GLY A 294 3.26 17.24 -3.84
CA GLY A 294 2.23 18.24 -4.11
C GLY A 294 1.14 18.31 -3.03
N LEU A 295 1.04 17.31 -2.17
CA LEU A 295 0.05 17.25 -1.09
C LEU A 295 0.54 17.80 0.23
N LYS A 296 1.84 18.12 0.36
CA LYS A 296 2.40 18.74 1.57
C LYS A 296 1.74 20.10 1.83
N GLY A 297 1.20 20.25 3.03
CA GLY A 297 0.46 21.46 3.44
C GLY A 297 -1.04 21.41 3.18
N ALA A 298 -1.49 20.62 2.20
CA ALA A 298 -2.92 20.38 2.00
C ALA A 298 -3.45 19.22 2.87
N PHE A 299 -2.58 18.26 3.20
CA PHE A 299 -2.92 17.12 4.06
C PHE A 299 -1.88 16.92 5.16
N THR A 300 -2.32 16.40 6.30
CA THR A 300 -1.44 15.97 7.40
C THR A 300 -0.72 14.67 7.04
N GLY A 301 -1.36 13.81 6.25
CA GLY A 301 -0.83 12.50 5.87
C GLY A 301 -1.44 11.96 4.58
N ILE A 302 -0.99 10.78 4.18
CA ILE A 302 -1.44 10.09 2.97
C ILE A 302 -1.89 8.66 3.30
N ASN A 303 -2.91 8.17 2.57
CA ASN A 303 -3.34 6.78 2.58
C ASN A 303 -2.78 6.05 1.35
N ILE A 304 -1.77 5.22 1.57
CA ILE A 304 -1.15 4.41 0.51
C ILE A 304 -1.99 3.16 0.30
N LYS A 305 -2.45 2.94 -0.94
CA LYS A 305 -3.12 1.70 -1.35
C LYS A 305 -2.34 1.07 -2.50
N LEU A 306 -1.93 -0.19 -2.35
CA LEU A 306 -1.09 -0.88 -3.34
C LEU A 306 -1.74 -0.88 -4.73
N MET A 307 -3.05 -1.12 -4.80
CA MET A 307 -3.79 -1.12 -6.07
C MET A 307 -3.73 0.21 -6.83
N LYS A 308 -3.53 1.33 -6.12
CA LYS A 308 -3.36 2.65 -6.73
C LYS A 308 -1.92 2.90 -7.15
N CYS A 309 -0.96 2.59 -6.27
CA CYS A 309 0.45 2.95 -6.47
C CYS A 309 1.28 1.86 -7.13
N THR A 310 0.65 0.91 -7.81
CA THR A 310 1.33 -0.17 -8.56
C THR A 310 2.17 -1.14 -7.72
N GLY A 311 1.89 -1.27 -6.42
CA GLY A 311 2.44 -2.32 -5.56
C GLY A 311 3.42 -1.86 -4.51
N MET A 312 4.13 -2.82 -3.93
CA MET A 312 5.00 -2.66 -2.76
C MET A 312 6.22 -1.78 -3.03
N ARG A 313 6.81 -1.88 -4.23
CA ARG A 313 7.98 -1.10 -4.63
C ARG A 313 7.72 0.40 -4.57
N GLU A 314 6.65 0.87 -5.19
CA GLU A 314 6.31 2.28 -5.20
C GLU A 314 5.81 2.74 -3.83
N ALA A 315 5.02 1.92 -3.15
CA ALA A 315 4.55 2.20 -1.80
C ALA A 315 5.71 2.46 -0.83
N TRP A 316 6.78 1.68 -0.89
CA TRP A 316 7.99 1.91 -0.09
C TRP A 316 8.62 3.29 -0.36
N LYS A 317 8.71 3.70 -1.62
CA LYS A 317 9.21 5.02 -2.01
C LYS A 317 8.31 6.14 -1.51
N MET A 318 6.98 5.95 -1.58
CA MET A 318 5.99 6.89 -1.06
C MET A 318 6.12 7.07 0.46
N VAL A 319 6.27 5.98 1.22
CA VAL A 319 6.52 6.04 2.67
C VAL A 319 7.77 6.85 2.96
N THR A 320 8.86 6.58 2.25
CA THR A 320 10.15 7.26 2.46
C THR A 320 10.03 8.76 2.18
N LEU A 321 9.38 9.14 1.08
CA LEU A 321 9.18 10.54 0.72
C LEU A 321 8.22 11.25 1.69
N ALA A 322 7.10 10.62 2.06
CA ALA A 322 6.16 11.19 3.01
C ALA A 322 6.83 11.50 4.35
N ARG A 323 7.61 10.56 4.89
CA ARG A 323 8.39 10.78 6.12
C ARG A 323 9.42 11.90 6.00
N ALA A 324 10.13 11.99 4.87
CA ALA A 324 11.08 13.08 4.62
C ALA A 324 10.39 14.46 4.55
N LEU A 325 9.11 14.48 4.24
CA LEU A 325 8.25 15.67 4.21
C LEU A 325 7.47 15.89 5.52
N ASP A 326 7.74 15.15 6.60
CA ASP A 326 6.99 15.18 7.86
C ASP A 326 5.48 14.95 7.68
N MET A 327 5.10 14.10 6.72
CA MET A 327 3.73 13.66 6.53
C MET A 327 3.50 12.31 7.20
N LYS A 328 2.32 12.15 7.83
CA LYS A 328 1.90 10.85 8.37
C LYS A 328 1.57 9.87 7.25
N VAL A 329 1.69 8.58 7.56
CA VAL A 329 1.38 7.51 6.62
C VAL A 329 0.34 6.57 7.20
N MET A 330 -0.67 6.28 6.42
CA MET A 330 -1.63 5.20 6.61
C MET A 330 -1.54 4.24 5.43
N VAL A 331 -1.72 2.95 5.67
CA VAL A 331 -1.76 1.92 4.61
C VAL A 331 -3.18 1.35 4.56
N GLY A 332 -3.92 1.70 3.52
CA GLY A 332 -5.26 1.21 3.24
C GLY A 332 -5.27 0.09 2.21
N CYS A 333 -6.44 -0.52 2.02
CA CYS A 333 -6.64 -1.55 0.99
C CYS A 333 -7.93 -1.30 0.21
N MET A 334 -8.11 -2.01 -0.89
CA MET A 334 -9.40 -2.21 -1.54
C MET A 334 -10.12 -3.41 -0.90
N THR A 335 -11.11 -3.97 -1.57
CA THR A 335 -11.68 -5.26 -1.18
C THR A 335 -10.88 -6.34 -1.87
N GLU A 336 -10.10 -7.06 -1.11
CA GLU A 336 -9.05 -7.97 -1.58
C GLU A 336 -9.09 -9.28 -0.80
N THR A 337 -8.51 -10.33 -1.34
CA THR A 337 -8.29 -11.60 -0.63
C THR A 337 -7.06 -11.51 0.29
N SER A 338 -6.77 -12.60 0.99
CA SER A 338 -5.54 -12.71 1.79
C SER A 338 -4.26 -12.63 0.94
N CYS A 339 -4.33 -12.87 -0.37
CA CYS A 339 -3.18 -12.80 -1.27
C CYS A 339 -2.59 -11.39 -1.30
N ALA A 340 -3.39 -10.38 -1.63
CA ALA A 340 -2.92 -8.99 -1.60
C ALA A 340 -2.80 -8.45 -0.17
N THR A 341 -3.72 -8.83 0.73
CA THR A 341 -3.74 -8.30 2.11
C THR A 341 -2.45 -8.59 2.88
N VAL A 342 -1.80 -9.73 2.66
CA VAL A 342 -0.51 -10.06 3.26
C VAL A 342 0.59 -9.05 2.88
N SER A 343 0.57 -8.51 1.66
CA SER A 343 1.55 -7.53 1.19
C SER A 343 1.46 -6.20 1.96
N TYR A 344 0.24 -5.77 2.29
CA TYR A 344 0.02 -4.61 3.18
C TYR A 344 0.58 -4.85 4.57
N THR A 345 0.45 -6.08 5.11
CA THR A 345 0.97 -6.43 6.43
C THR A 345 2.47 -6.19 6.54
N HIS A 346 3.23 -6.41 5.48
CA HIS A 346 4.67 -6.12 5.45
C HIS A 346 4.99 -4.62 5.51
N LEU A 347 4.13 -3.77 4.96
CA LEU A 347 4.31 -2.31 4.94
C LEU A 347 3.81 -1.62 6.21
N ARG A 348 2.82 -2.19 6.92
CA ARG A 348 2.09 -1.53 8.01
C ARG A 348 2.97 -1.09 9.18
N ALA A 349 4.10 -1.72 9.42
CA ALA A 349 5.06 -1.25 10.43
C ALA A 349 5.67 0.14 10.13
N HIS A 350 5.32 0.75 8.99
CA HIS A 350 5.64 2.14 8.63
C HIS A 350 4.53 3.14 8.95
N GLU A 351 3.31 2.69 9.26
CA GLU A 351 2.20 3.58 9.61
C GLU A 351 2.55 4.42 10.85
N THR A 352 2.04 5.65 10.90
CA THR A 352 2.35 6.62 11.97
C THR A 352 1.08 7.23 12.55
#